data_5944abd0505773ce02f742b7bd50787b
#
_entry.id   5944abd0505773ce02f742b7bd50787b
#
_cell.length_a   1.000
_cell.length_b   1.000
_cell.length_c   1.000
_cell.angle_alpha   90.00
_cell.angle_beta   90.00
_cell.angle_gamma   90.00
#
_symmetry.space_group_name_H-M   'P 1'
#
loop_
_entity.id
_entity.type
_entity.pdbx_description
1 polymer ?
#
loop_
_entity_poly.entity_id
_entity_poly.type
_entity_poly.pdbx_seq_one_letter_code
_entity_poly.pdbx_strand_id
1 'polypeptide(L)'
;EGVGEFSIELIEENKRIILDISDTGKGIPKRNQKKIFYPGYSSKQRGWGLGLSLAKRIIEQYHKGKIFVKQSTVGKGTTFRISFRKLDR
;
A
#
# COMPACT_ATOMS: atom_id res chain seq x y z
N GLU A 1 -4.51 0.10 -19.66
CA GLU A 1 -4.14 0.18 -19.84
C GLU A 1 -3.71 1.21 -19.94
N GLY A 2 -3.51 1.55 -19.81
CA GLY A 2 -3.14 2.68 -19.87
C GLY A 2 -2.08 3.14 -19.22
N VAL A 3 -1.85 4.29 -19.32
CA VAL A 3 -0.78 4.91 -18.72
C VAL A 3 -1.27 5.59 -17.51
N GLY A 4 -1.03 5.10 -16.43
CA GLY A 4 -1.41 5.75 -15.20
C GLY A 4 -0.30 6.63 -14.71
N GLU A 5 -0.59 7.41 -13.71
CA GLU A 5 0.40 8.19 -13.02
C GLU A 5 0.64 7.60 -11.66
N PHE A 6 1.81 7.85 -11.16
CA PHE A 6 2.28 7.21 -9.97
C PHE A 6 3.12 8.24 -9.21
N SER A 7 2.89 8.40 -7.96
CA SER A 7 3.66 9.35 -7.19
C SER A 7 3.97 8.77 -5.81
N ILE A 8 5.06 9.24 -5.25
CA ILE A 8 5.50 8.81 -3.93
C ILE A 8 5.79 10.06 -3.14
N GLU A 9 5.24 10.12 -1.95
CA GLU A 9 5.48 11.24 -1.07
C GLU A 9 6.04 10.72 0.25
N LEU A 10 7.13 11.31 0.69
CA LEU A 10 7.74 10.96 1.96
C LEU A 10 7.38 12.03 2.98
N ILE A 11 6.84 11.63 4.09
CA ILE A 11 6.45 12.55 5.15
C ILE A 11 7.18 12.14 6.40
N GLU A 12 7.88 13.07 6.99
CA GLU A 12 8.62 12.78 8.19
C GLU A 12 7.95 13.47 9.37
N GLU A 13 7.57 12.70 10.35
CA GLU A 13 6.99 13.22 11.56
C GLU A 13 7.96 12.97 12.70
N ASN A 14 7.58 13.45 13.86
CA ASN A 14 8.47 13.36 15.01
C ASN A 14 8.96 11.95 15.29
N LYS A 15 8.06 10.99 15.28
CA LYS A 15 8.43 9.62 15.62
C LYS A 15 8.18 8.61 14.53
N ARG A 16 7.75 9.07 13.38
CA ARG A 16 7.39 8.17 12.30
C ARG A 16 7.86 8.67 10.96
N ILE A 17 8.06 7.75 10.07
CA ILE A 17 8.28 8.06 8.67
C ILE A 17 7.13 7.46 7.91
N ILE A 18 6.49 8.25 7.09
CA ILE A 18 5.33 7.82 6.35
C ILE A 18 5.62 7.93 4.87
N LEU A 19 5.26 6.91 4.14
CA LEU A 19 5.44 6.87 2.72
C LEU A 19 4.08 6.66 2.09
N ASP A 20 3.64 7.61 1.28
CA ASP A 20 2.38 7.49 0.57
C ASP A 20 2.66 7.23 -0.90
N ILE A 21 2.11 6.15 -1.40
CA ILE A 21 2.29 5.75 -2.79
C ILE A 21 0.94 5.81 -3.46
N SER A 22 0.82 6.67 -4.44
CA SER A 22 -0.45 6.92 -5.10
C SER A 22 -0.40 6.56 -6.56
N ASP A 23 -1.51 6.07 -7.06
CA ASP A 23 -1.63 5.85 -8.49
C ASP A 23 -2.99 6.34 -8.97
N THR A 24 -3.17 6.43 -10.26
CA THR A 24 -4.42 6.87 -10.87
C THR A 24 -5.15 5.71 -11.54
N GLY A 25 -4.97 4.51 -11.02
CA GLY A 25 -5.57 3.34 -11.61
C GLY A 25 -7.04 3.20 -11.30
N LYS A 26 -7.51 1.96 -11.31
CA LYS A 26 -8.92 1.68 -11.15
C LYS A 26 -9.50 1.96 -9.80
N GLY A 27 -8.67 2.02 -8.80
CA GLY A 27 -9.15 2.12 -7.44
C GLY A 27 -9.60 0.76 -6.91
N ILE A 28 -9.91 0.72 -5.64
CA ILE A 28 -10.27 -0.51 -4.95
C ILE A 28 -11.55 -0.28 -4.17
N PRO A 29 -12.59 -1.05 -4.41
CA PRO A 29 -13.83 -0.90 -3.64
C PRO A 29 -13.55 -1.08 -2.16
N LYS A 30 -14.24 -0.34 -1.36
CA LYS A 30 -14.00 -0.34 0.07
C LYS A 30 -14.02 -1.74 0.68
N ARG A 31 -14.92 -2.56 0.26
CA ARG A 31 -15.04 -3.91 0.80
C ARG A 31 -13.84 -4.79 0.50
N ASN A 32 -13.02 -4.40 -0.47
CA ASN A 32 -11.87 -5.19 -0.84
C ASN A 32 -10.56 -4.65 -0.30
N GLN A 33 -10.57 -3.50 0.35
CA GLN A 33 -9.31 -2.83 0.69
C GLN A 33 -8.47 -3.56 1.70
N LYS A 34 -9.07 -4.40 2.52
CA LYS A 34 -8.29 -5.24 3.40
C LYS A 34 -7.93 -6.56 2.75
N LYS A 35 -8.81 -7.05 1.90
CA LYS A 35 -8.60 -8.34 1.27
C LYS A 35 -7.44 -8.36 0.30
N ILE A 36 -7.09 -7.21 -0.25
CA ILE A 36 -6.00 -7.18 -1.22
C ILE A 36 -4.67 -7.62 -0.65
N PHE A 37 -4.56 -7.65 0.68
CA PHE A 37 -3.34 -8.10 1.32
C PHE A 37 -3.35 -9.59 1.63
N TYR A 38 -4.43 -10.29 1.33
CA TYR A 38 -4.48 -11.73 1.55
C TYR A 38 -3.69 -12.43 0.46
N PRO A 39 -2.95 -13.47 0.81
CA PRO A 39 -2.20 -14.21 -0.19
C PRO A 39 -3.11 -14.71 -1.30
N GLY A 40 -2.72 -14.47 -2.52
CA GLY A 40 -3.46 -14.96 -3.66
C GLY A 40 -4.67 -14.15 -4.07
N TYR A 41 -4.93 -13.06 -3.40
CA TYR A 41 -6.11 -12.27 -3.70
C TYR A 41 -6.20 -11.89 -5.19
N SER A 42 -5.12 -11.43 -5.74
CA SER A 42 -5.10 -10.99 -7.12
C SER A 42 -4.40 -11.95 -8.02
N SER A 43 -4.72 -13.21 -7.90
CA SER A 43 -3.99 -14.22 -8.64
C SER A 43 -4.03 -13.99 -10.14
N LYS A 44 -5.05 -13.33 -10.64
CA LYS A 44 -5.12 -13.05 -12.05
C LYS A 44 -4.23 -11.92 -12.47
N GLN A 45 -3.67 -11.21 -11.55
CA GLN A 45 -2.94 -10.00 -11.85
C GLN A 45 -1.46 -10.21 -11.88
N ARG A 46 -1.06 -11.21 -12.55
CA ARG A 46 0.36 -11.38 -12.85
C ARG A 46 1.25 -11.39 -11.63
N GLY A 47 0.82 -12.02 -10.60
CA GLY A 47 1.65 -12.23 -9.45
C GLY A 47 1.54 -11.19 -8.35
N TRP A 48 0.78 -10.14 -8.60
CA TRP A 48 0.64 -9.12 -7.58
C TRP A 48 -0.03 -9.62 -6.31
N GLY A 49 -0.79 -10.68 -6.42
CA GLY A 49 -1.47 -11.21 -5.27
C GLY A 49 -0.55 -11.62 -4.15
N LEU A 50 0.62 -12.16 -4.50
CA LEU A 50 1.60 -12.51 -3.48
C LEU A 50 2.44 -11.32 -3.09
N GLY A 51 2.60 -10.37 -4.00
CA GLY A 51 3.44 -9.22 -3.74
C GLY A 51 2.95 -8.39 -2.58
N LEU A 52 1.67 -8.10 -2.55
CA LEU A 52 1.14 -7.28 -1.47
C LEU A 52 1.14 -8.00 -0.13
N SER A 53 0.82 -9.29 -0.12
CA SER A 53 0.85 -10.03 1.13
C SER A 53 2.26 -10.13 1.68
N LEU A 54 3.23 -10.30 0.81
CA LEU A 54 4.62 -10.37 1.24
C LEU A 54 5.09 -9.01 1.74
N ALA A 55 4.72 -7.93 1.05
CA ALA A 55 5.09 -6.60 1.49
C ALA A 55 4.53 -6.32 2.88
N LYS A 56 3.29 -6.69 3.12
CA LYS A 56 2.69 -6.46 4.42
C LYS A 56 3.44 -7.23 5.50
N ARG A 57 3.79 -8.47 5.21
CA ARG A 57 4.52 -9.28 6.16
C ARG A 57 5.88 -8.67 6.49
N ILE A 58 6.60 -8.24 5.48
CA ILE A 58 7.90 -7.64 5.68
C ILE A 58 7.79 -6.37 6.50
N ILE A 59 6.86 -5.51 6.13
CA ILE A 59 6.71 -4.24 6.81
C ILE A 59 6.27 -4.44 8.25
N GLU A 60 5.31 -5.33 8.47
CA GLU A 60 4.73 -5.44 9.79
C GLU A 60 5.51 -6.34 10.71
N GLN A 61 6.04 -7.44 10.21
CA GLN A 61 6.75 -8.37 11.07
C GLN A 61 8.19 -8.03 11.28
N TYR A 62 8.86 -7.56 10.26
CA TYR A 62 10.29 -7.33 10.36
C TYR A 62 10.66 -5.89 10.67
N HIS A 63 9.76 -4.96 10.39
CA HIS A 63 10.08 -3.54 10.56
C HIS A 63 9.11 -2.83 11.49
N LYS A 64 8.17 -3.56 12.02
CA LYS A 64 7.18 -3.00 12.96
C LYS A 64 6.45 -1.80 12.41
N GLY A 65 6.24 -1.81 11.11
CA GLY A 65 5.49 -0.76 10.48
C GLY A 65 4.08 -1.21 10.15
N LYS A 66 3.43 -0.43 9.34
CA LYS A 66 2.08 -0.73 8.88
C LYS A 66 1.96 -0.39 7.42
N ILE A 67 1.13 -1.13 6.72
CA ILE A 67 0.78 -0.80 5.35
C ILE A 67 -0.72 -0.96 5.22
N PHE A 68 -1.37 0.00 4.60
CA PHE A 68 -2.81 -0.05 4.42
C PHE A 68 -3.23 0.88 3.30
N VAL A 69 -4.46 0.74 2.86
CA VAL A 69 -5.01 1.64 1.87
C VAL A 69 -5.48 2.89 2.59
N LYS A 70 -4.81 4.00 2.33
CA LYS A 70 -5.19 5.25 2.95
C LYS A 70 -6.46 5.78 2.31
N GLN A 71 -6.55 5.67 1.02
CA GLN A 71 -7.68 6.19 0.28
C GLN A 71 -7.74 5.51 -1.07
N SER A 72 -8.93 5.17 -1.49
CA SER A 72 -9.10 4.65 -2.84
C SER A 72 -10.51 4.96 -3.30
N THR A 73 -10.60 5.40 -4.55
CA THR A 73 -11.88 5.72 -5.15
C THR A 73 -11.95 5.01 -6.48
N VAL A 74 -12.97 4.22 -6.65
CA VAL A 74 -13.13 3.46 -7.89
C VAL A 74 -13.17 4.44 -9.06
N GLY A 75 -12.37 4.16 -10.05
CA GLY A 75 -12.26 5.01 -11.23
C GLY A 75 -11.29 6.16 -11.10
N LYS A 76 -10.70 6.35 -9.93
CA LYS A 76 -9.80 7.48 -9.73
C LYS A 76 -8.42 7.11 -9.24
N GLY A 77 -8.30 6.04 -8.50
CA GLY A 77 -6.98 5.61 -8.07
C GLY A 77 -6.92 5.25 -6.61
N THR A 78 -5.72 4.96 -6.16
CA THR A 78 -5.47 4.44 -4.82
C THR A 78 -4.23 5.07 -4.23
N THR A 79 -4.27 5.34 -2.95
CA THR A 79 -3.09 5.73 -2.19
C THR A 79 -2.87 4.71 -1.09
N PHE A 80 -1.71 4.08 -1.12
CA PHE A 80 -1.27 3.21 -0.05
C PHE A 80 -0.41 4.01 0.89
N ARG A 81 -0.54 3.75 2.16
CA ARG A 81 0.33 4.39 3.15
C ARG A 81 1.14 3.35 3.88
N ILE A 82 2.42 3.58 3.97
CA ILE A 82 3.33 2.75 4.73
C ILE A 82 3.90 3.64 5.84
N SER A 83 3.87 3.14 7.05
CA SER A 83 4.31 3.91 8.20
C SER A 83 5.34 3.10 8.97
N PHE A 84 6.45 3.73 9.31
CA PHE A 84 7.50 3.12 10.09
C PHE A 84 7.76 3.97 11.32
N ARG A 85 8.13 3.32 12.40
CA ARG A 85 8.55 4.04 13.56
C ARG A 85 10.00 4.41 13.42
N LYS A 86 10.36 5.62 13.76
CA LYS A 86 11.76 6.00 13.76
C LYS A 86 12.48 5.30 14.87
N LEU A 87 13.73 4.95 14.62
CA LEU A 87 14.54 4.39 15.66
C LEU A 87 14.97 5.47 16.61
N ASP A 88 15.01 5.12 17.86
CA ASP A 88 15.53 6.02 18.85
C ASP A 88 17.00 5.85 18.92
N ARG A 89 17.74 6.89 18.79
CA ARG A 89 19.19 6.76 18.85
C ARG A 89 19.74 7.62 19.92
#